data_0aa7ec21188fc14c5d3957900fd9e5be
#
_entry.id   0aa7ec21188fc14c5d3957900fd9e5be
#
_cell.length_a   1.000
_cell.length_b   1.000
_cell.length_c   1.000
_cell.angle_alpha   90.00
_cell.angle_beta   90.00
_cell.angle_gamma   90.00
#
_symmetry.space_group_name_H-M   'P 1'
#
loop_
_entity.id
_entity.type
_entity.pdbx_description
1 polymer ?
#
loop_
_entity_poly.entity_id
_entity_poly.type
_entity_poly.pdbx_seq_one_letter_code
_entity_poly.pdbx_strand_id
1 'polypeptide(L)'
;MSTDPTKKKDDHVSTSKALDDEQRVKVLSPGMLVAKRFFRNKLAVAGLVILVAMFLFSFIGGMVSPYNESQVFRKTDHVWKDYAGATYNKSYIFTTANGAEFPAQGQQKFILATNKGNDSFEANDVTYGLEQKGEDYWAIYSSESVATVLTLKGKSTYKQVGNTEITDEIKEGYEEAVANDANTFEVDGTTYTIEKAGRENQITISGEVAFATKKVFSAATNDAEMGFDFQQAALDAIEAGDAFFEYDGATYELTTTEKETSTEVVKDGEVYATVSNLLVSPQAKGVFLSLSFKEAVEQAIADKASTFTAVNEAGEEETYQLQTKNTQYVVRSQKATTVNDTYSGPSKKHWLGTDGNVWTC
;
A
#
# COMPACT_ATOMS: atom_id res chain seq x y z
N MET A 1 43.75 -115.32 48.13
CA MET A 1 43.29 -115.54 49.51
C MET A 1 41.93 -114.88 49.58
N SER A 2 40.96 -115.69 49.51
CA SER A 2 40.01 -116.04 50.52
C SER A 2 39.06 -114.88 50.83
N THR A 3 37.78 -114.88 50.81
CA THR A 3 36.77 -115.90 50.82
C THR A 3 35.40 -115.22 50.66
N ASP A 4 34.58 -115.86 49.95
CA ASP A 4 33.11 -115.86 49.97
C ASP A 4 32.57 -115.90 51.41
N PRO A 5 31.26 -115.79 51.74
CA PRO A 5 30.01 -115.96 50.91
C PRO A 5 28.74 -115.26 51.46
N THR A 6 27.75 -115.45 50.59
CA THR A 6 26.34 -115.81 50.91
C THR A 6 25.27 -114.73 51.31
N LYS A 7 24.25 -114.73 50.57
CA LYS A 7 22.91 -115.27 50.72
C LYS A 7 21.83 -114.23 51.07
N LYS A 8 20.90 -114.17 50.41
CA LYS A 8 19.53 -114.68 50.22
C LYS A 8 18.48 -113.59 50.29
N LYS A 9 17.68 -113.58 49.20
CA LYS A 9 16.21 -113.70 49.22
C LYS A 9 15.47 -112.70 50.11
N ASP A 10 14.59 -111.94 49.50
CA ASP A 10 13.20 -112.40 49.23
C ASP A 10 12.46 -111.42 48.37
N ASP A 11 11.76 -111.99 47.41
CA ASP A 11 10.63 -111.43 46.66
C ASP A 11 9.58 -110.92 47.63
N HIS A 12 9.09 -109.77 47.41
CA HIS A 12 7.64 -109.52 47.42
C HIS A 12 7.24 -108.08 47.12
N VAL A 13 6.27 -107.88 46.23
CA VAL A 13 5.37 -106.76 46.10
C VAL A 13 5.84 -105.59 45.31
N SER A 14 5.86 -105.78 44.02
CA SER A 14 5.88 -104.64 43.07
C SER A 14 4.52 -104.46 42.39
N THR A 15 3.45 -104.51 43.13
CA THR A 15 2.05 -104.35 42.51
C THR A 15 1.31 -103.12 43.09
N SER A 16 1.87 -102.32 44.04
CA SER A 16 1.14 -101.14 44.54
C SER A 16 1.67 -99.81 43.99
N LYS A 17 2.79 -99.82 43.24
CA LYS A 17 3.27 -98.54 42.66
C LYS A 17 2.72 -98.21 41.27
N ALA A 18 2.16 -99.21 40.53
CA ALA A 18 1.66 -98.95 39.24
C ALA A 18 0.19 -98.38 39.23
N LEU A 19 -0.55 -98.57 40.25
CA LEU A 19 -1.90 -98.06 40.42
C LEU A 19 -2.02 -96.62 40.95
N ASP A 20 -0.93 -96.14 41.58
CA ASP A 20 -0.91 -94.80 42.20
C ASP A 20 -0.45 -93.71 41.17
N ASP A 21 0.23 -94.11 40.11
CA ASP A 21 0.65 -93.18 39.06
C ASP A 21 -0.39 -92.92 37.97
N GLU A 22 -1.36 -93.79 37.78
CA GLU A 22 -2.43 -93.60 36.80
C GLU A 22 -3.60 -92.72 37.33
N GLN A 23 -3.63 -92.36 38.62
CA GLN A 23 -4.66 -91.49 39.20
C GLN A 23 -4.16 -90.12 39.69
N ARG A 24 -2.97 -89.71 39.34
CA ARG A 24 -2.60 -88.33 39.47
C ARG A 24 -3.21 -87.48 38.37
N VAL A 25 -4.50 -87.29 38.46
CA VAL A 25 -5.18 -86.20 37.77
C VAL A 25 -4.53 -84.92 38.32
N LYS A 26 -3.65 -84.30 37.51
CA LYS A 26 -3.15 -82.96 37.81
C LYS A 26 -4.34 -82.06 37.96
N VAL A 27 -4.73 -81.77 39.21
CA VAL A 27 -5.77 -80.82 39.53
C VAL A 27 -5.24 -79.45 39.16
N LEU A 28 -5.59 -79.03 37.94
CA LEU A 28 -5.27 -77.70 37.46
C LEU A 28 -6.05 -76.70 38.33
N SER A 29 -5.37 -75.72 38.84
CA SER A 29 -6.00 -74.64 39.64
C SER A 29 -7.18 -74.05 38.82
N PRO A 30 -8.25 -73.62 39.49
CA PRO A 30 -9.43 -73.02 38.80
C PRO A 30 -9.04 -71.95 37.82
N GLY A 31 -8.05 -71.11 38.11
CA GLY A 31 -7.55 -70.09 37.21
C GLY A 31 -6.89 -70.64 35.92
N MET A 32 -6.16 -71.80 36.03
CA MET A 32 -5.54 -72.42 34.85
C MET A 32 -6.55 -73.09 33.92
N LEU A 33 -7.66 -73.61 34.51
CA LEU A 33 -8.81 -74.13 33.70
C LEU A 33 -9.52 -73.02 32.92
N VAL A 34 -9.73 -71.86 33.57
CA VAL A 34 -10.35 -70.71 32.91
C VAL A 34 -9.40 -70.16 31.82
N ALA A 35 -8.08 -70.01 32.09
CA ALA A 35 -7.11 -69.59 31.12
C ALA A 35 -7.06 -70.57 29.89
N LYS A 36 -7.05 -71.89 30.13
CA LYS A 36 -7.04 -72.85 29.06
C LYS A 36 -8.28 -72.81 28.17
N ARG A 37 -9.47 -72.55 28.76
CA ARG A 37 -10.72 -72.34 28.02
C ARG A 37 -10.69 -71.04 27.26
N PHE A 38 -10.20 -69.94 27.85
CA PHE A 38 -10.04 -68.65 27.23
C PHE A 38 -9.14 -68.69 26.00
N PHE A 39 -7.92 -69.28 26.11
CA PHE A 39 -7.00 -69.36 25.01
C PHE A 39 -7.44 -70.34 23.89
N ARG A 40 -8.38 -71.24 24.18
CA ARG A 40 -9.00 -72.10 23.15
C ARG A 40 -10.07 -71.37 22.31
N ASN A 41 -10.61 -70.27 22.83
CA ASN A 41 -11.55 -69.43 22.11
C ASN A 41 -10.77 -68.41 21.26
N LYS A 42 -10.74 -68.61 19.93
CA LYS A 42 -10.02 -67.75 18.99
C LYS A 42 -10.50 -66.30 19.04
N LEU A 43 -11.83 -66.08 19.24
CA LEU A 43 -12.41 -64.75 19.34
C LEU A 43 -11.96 -64.04 20.62
N ALA A 44 -11.90 -64.74 21.74
CA ALA A 44 -11.42 -64.19 23.00
C ALA A 44 -9.91 -63.81 22.95
N VAL A 45 -9.11 -64.65 22.28
CA VAL A 45 -7.69 -64.36 22.04
C VAL A 45 -7.51 -63.17 21.12
N ALA A 46 -8.31 -63.04 20.07
CA ALA A 46 -8.30 -61.88 19.15
C ALA A 46 -8.65 -60.60 19.90
N GLY A 47 -9.70 -60.64 20.76
CA GLY A 47 -10.06 -59.48 21.61
C GLY A 47 -8.97 -59.10 22.58
N LEU A 48 -8.26 -60.09 23.22
CA LEU A 48 -7.16 -59.85 24.11
C LEU A 48 -5.98 -59.18 23.38
N VAL A 49 -5.64 -59.67 22.19
CA VAL A 49 -4.57 -59.12 21.35
C VAL A 49 -4.85 -57.67 21.00
N ILE A 50 -6.08 -57.34 20.59
CA ILE A 50 -6.50 -55.96 20.31
C ILE A 50 -6.37 -55.10 21.54
N LEU A 51 -6.84 -55.58 22.68
CA LEU A 51 -6.79 -54.84 23.95
C LEU A 51 -5.36 -54.56 24.40
N VAL A 52 -4.48 -55.58 24.33
CA VAL A 52 -3.05 -55.42 24.64
C VAL A 52 -2.38 -54.49 23.66
N ALA A 53 -2.71 -54.59 22.35
CA ALA A 53 -2.19 -53.65 21.36
C ALA A 53 -2.64 -52.19 21.61
N MET A 54 -3.89 -51.98 21.97
CA MET A 54 -4.39 -50.63 22.35
C MET A 54 -3.72 -50.12 23.61
N PHE A 55 -3.53 -51.00 24.60
CA PHE A 55 -2.83 -50.62 25.85
C PHE A 55 -1.37 -50.25 25.59
N LEU A 56 -0.66 -51.05 24.83
CA LEU A 56 0.71 -50.75 24.40
C LEU A 56 0.78 -49.47 23.60
N PHE A 57 -0.14 -49.25 22.67
CA PHE A 57 -0.19 -48.02 21.88
C PHE A 57 -0.41 -46.79 22.78
N SER A 58 -1.32 -46.89 23.77
CA SER A 58 -1.63 -45.79 24.68
C SER A 58 -0.44 -45.39 25.57
N PHE A 59 0.31 -46.35 26.09
CA PHE A 59 1.43 -46.09 27.01
C PHE A 59 2.77 -45.88 26.29
N ILE A 60 3.05 -46.67 25.27
CA ILE A 60 4.33 -46.60 24.56
C ILE A 60 4.29 -45.52 23.49
N GLY A 61 3.09 -45.24 22.89
CA GLY A 61 2.92 -44.26 21.84
C GLY A 61 3.39 -42.86 22.26
N GLY A 62 3.06 -42.45 23.49
CA GLY A 62 3.53 -41.18 24.05
C GLY A 62 5.03 -41.11 24.28
N MET A 63 5.67 -42.26 24.61
CA MET A 63 7.14 -42.31 24.82
C MET A 63 7.94 -42.37 23.52
N VAL A 64 7.35 -42.91 22.45
CA VAL A 64 7.98 -43.06 21.13
C VAL A 64 7.68 -41.85 20.23
N SER A 65 6.63 -41.09 20.55
CA SER A 65 6.28 -39.87 19.80
C SER A 65 7.39 -38.84 19.92
N PRO A 66 8.00 -38.36 18.83
CA PRO A 66 9.00 -37.32 18.86
C PRO A 66 8.39 -35.93 19.16
N TYR A 67 7.10 -35.84 19.37
CA TYR A 67 6.36 -34.60 19.55
C TYR A 67 5.95 -34.39 21.01
N ASN A 68 6.05 -33.13 21.47
CA ASN A 68 5.57 -32.71 22.78
C ASN A 68 4.07 -32.34 22.68
N GLU A 69 3.29 -32.60 23.72
CA GLU A 69 1.86 -32.28 23.78
C GLU A 69 1.54 -30.79 23.52
N SER A 70 2.50 -29.89 23.78
CA SER A 70 2.33 -28.44 23.54
C SER A 70 3.02 -27.94 22.27
N GLN A 71 3.49 -28.83 21.40
CA GLN A 71 4.22 -28.43 20.21
C GLN A 71 3.28 -27.92 19.13
N VAL A 72 3.41 -26.61 18.81
CA VAL A 72 2.69 -25.95 17.73
C VAL A 72 3.48 -26.08 16.43
N PHE A 73 2.89 -26.72 15.45
CA PHE A 73 3.48 -26.82 14.11
C PHE A 73 3.15 -25.56 13.30
N ARG A 74 4.19 -25.02 12.69
CA ARG A 74 4.10 -23.82 11.88
C ARG A 74 4.61 -24.11 10.47
N LYS A 75 3.91 -23.56 9.47
CA LYS A 75 4.37 -23.55 8.08
C LYS A 75 4.46 -22.12 7.59
N THR A 76 5.35 -21.89 6.65
CA THR A 76 5.38 -20.64 5.91
C THR A 76 4.33 -20.74 4.80
N ASP A 77 3.39 -19.82 4.82
CA ASP A 77 2.39 -19.67 3.78
C ASP A 77 2.54 -18.31 3.12
N HIS A 78 2.22 -18.21 1.85
CA HIS A 78 2.28 -16.97 1.10
C HIS A 78 0.88 -16.37 1.03
N VAL A 79 0.69 -15.27 1.74
CA VAL A 79 -0.59 -14.56 1.79
C VAL A 79 -0.49 -13.24 1.04
N TRP A 80 -1.47 -12.97 0.20
CA TRP A 80 -1.60 -11.67 -0.44
C TRP A 80 -2.03 -10.61 0.59
N LYS A 81 -1.22 -9.57 0.74
CA LYS A 81 -1.52 -8.41 1.61
C LYS A 81 -1.56 -7.15 0.77
N ASP A 82 -2.43 -6.23 1.15
CA ASP A 82 -2.51 -4.92 0.53
C ASP A 82 -1.19 -4.18 0.76
N TYR A 83 -0.56 -3.74 -0.32
CA TYR A 83 0.75 -3.11 -0.36
C TYR A 83 0.65 -1.63 -0.72
N ALA A 84 -0.10 -1.32 -1.79
CA ALA A 84 -0.34 0.05 -2.23
C ALA A 84 -1.77 0.21 -2.71
N GLY A 85 -2.25 1.45 -2.67
CA GLY A 85 -3.50 1.88 -3.31
C GLY A 85 -3.19 2.77 -4.48
N ALA A 86 -3.97 2.66 -5.57
CA ALA A 86 -3.89 3.56 -6.68
C ALA A 86 -5.27 4.11 -7.01
N THR A 87 -5.35 5.41 -7.26
CA THR A 87 -6.60 6.06 -7.63
C THR A 87 -6.33 7.22 -8.57
N TYR A 88 -7.18 7.38 -9.59
CA TYR A 88 -7.11 8.56 -10.42
C TYR A 88 -7.58 9.79 -9.65
N ASN A 89 -6.73 10.81 -9.65
CA ASN A 89 -7.09 12.09 -9.08
C ASN A 89 -8.13 12.78 -9.99
N LYS A 90 -9.33 12.99 -9.44
CA LYS A 90 -10.43 13.69 -10.13
C LYS A 90 -10.63 15.10 -9.59
N SER A 91 -9.93 15.43 -8.51
CA SER A 91 -10.06 16.72 -7.84
C SER A 91 -8.90 17.63 -8.24
N TYR A 92 -9.17 18.92 -8.33
CA TYR A 92 -8.11 19.90 -8.52
C TYR A 92 -7.23 20.00 -7.28
N ILE A 93 -5.92 20.02 -7.50
CA ILE A 93 -4.89 20.36 -6.54
C ILE A 93 -4.53 21.81 -6.81
N PHE A 94 -4.48 22.61 -5.76
CA PHE A 94 -4.13 24.02 -5.84
C PHE A 94 -2.73 24.24 -5.31
N THR A 95 -1.88 24.84 -6.13
CA THR A 95 -0.53 25.25 -5.73
C THR A 95 -0.49 26.77 -5.78
N THR A 96 -0.07 27.38 -4.66
CA THR A 96 -0.03 28.83 -4.53
C THR A 96 1.33 29.38 -4.87
N ALA A 97 1.39 30.53 -5.49
CA ALA A 97 2.62 31.26 -5.75
C ALA A 97 3.31 31.66 -4.44
N ASN A 98 4.62 31.83 -4.46
CA ASN A 98 5.39 32.20 -3.30
C ASN A 98 4.89 33.54 -2.71
N GLY A 99 4.51 33.50 -1.43
CA GLY A 99 3.97 34.67 -0.72
C GLY A 99 2.50 35.00 -1.00
N ALA A 100 1.84 34.28 -1.91
CA ALA A 100 0.41 34.46 -2.17
C ALA A 100 -0.45 33.56 -1.27
N GLU A 101 -1.67 33.97 -1.01
CA GLU A 101 -2.68 33.19 -0.31
C GLU A 101 -3.86 32.93 -1.23
N PHE A 102 -4.22 31.65 -1.36
CA PHE A 102 -5.44 31.26 -2.04
C PHE A 102 -6.36 30.52 -1.06
N PRO A 103 -7.43 31.17 -0.58
CA PRO A 103 -8.24 30.68 0.53
C PRO A 103 -9.09 29.46 0.12
N ALA A 104 -9.43 28.61 1.10
CA ALA A 104 -10.29 27.44 0.86
C ALA A 104 -11.66 27.80 0.25
N GLN A 105 -12.20 28.97 0.55
CA GLN A 105 -13.41 29.49 -0.10
C GLN A 105 -13.18 29.75 -1.59
N GLY A 106 -12.00 30.25 -1.97
CA GLY A 106 -11.58 30.43 -3.36
C GLY A 106 -11.57 29.10 -4.11
N GLN A 107 -11.02 28.04 -3.50
CA GLN A 107 -11.01 26.69 -4.10
C GLN A 107 -12.40 26.16 -4.38
N GLN A 108 -13.36 26.38 -3.46
CA GLN A 108 -14.76 25.97 -3.67
C GLN A 108 -15.42 26.78 -4.77
N LYS A 109 -15.19 28.10 -4.81
CA LYS A 109 -15.73 29.00 -5.82
C LYS A 109 -15.15 28.72 -7.21
N PHE A 110 -13.85 28.37 -7.29
CA PHE A 110 -13.20 27.92 -8.52
C PHE A 110 -13.95 26.74 -9.15
N ILE A 111 -14.23 25.68 -8.37
CA ILE A 111 -14.95 24.50 -8.86
C ILE A 111 -16.35 24.90 -9.39
N LEU A 112 -17.04 25.82 -8.72
CA LEU A 112 -18.34 26.29 -9.16
C LEU A 112 -18.25 27.15 -10.43
N ALA A 113 -17.23 27.99 -10.55
CA ALA A 113 -16.99 28.84 -11.71
C ALA A 113 -16.65 28.01 -12.95
N THR A 114 -15.68 27.08 -12.83
CA THR A 114 -15.29 26.21 -13.94
C THR A 114 -16.43 25.31 -14.42
N ASN A 115 -17.24 24.76 -13.50
CA ASN A 115 -18.42 23.96 -13.85
C ASN A 115 -19.51 24.78 -14.58
N LYS A 116 -19.55 26.11 -14.38
CA LYS A 116 -20.50 27.02 -15.07
C LYS A 116 -19.91 27.63 -16.34
N GLY A 117 -18.62 27.43 -16.59
CA GLY A 117 -17.93 28.06 -17.71
C GLY A 117 -17.66 29.56 -17.48
N ASN A 118 -17.56 30.00 -16.23
CA ASN A 118 -17.19 31.36 -15.90
C ASN A 118 -15.66 31.49 -15.95
N ASP A 119 -15.19 32.65 -16.40
CA ASP A 119 -13.79 33.03 -16.48
C ASP A 119 -13.32 33.80 -15.23
N SER A 120 -14.20 34.02 -14.26
CA SER A 120 -13.89 34.72 -12.99
C SER A 120 -14.85 34.36 -11.87
N PHE A 121 -14.47 34.64 -10.64
CA PHE A 121 -15.28 34.50 -9.43
C PHE A 121 -14.81 35.41 -8.31
N GLU A 122 -15.67 35.66 -7.33
CA GLU A 122 -15.34 36.44 -6.13
C GLU A 122 -15.26 35.53 -4.90
N ALA A 123 -14.21 35.70 -4.09
CA ALA A 123 -14.06 35.06 -2.79
C ALA A 123 -13.35 36.01 -1.83
N ASN A 124 -13.88 36.22 -0.60
CA ASN A 124 -13.33 37.11 0.42
C ASN A 124 -13.07 38.53 -0.10
N ASP A 125 -13.99 39.08 -0.83
CA ASP A 125 -13.94 40.44 -1.44
C ASP A 125 -12.77 40.65 -2.45
N VAL A 126 -12.19 39.54 -2.93
CA VAL A 126 -11.15 39.51 -3.98
C VAL A 126 -11.77 38.89 -5.23
N THR A 127 -11.57 39.54 -6.37
CA THR A 127 -11.93 38.99 -7.68
C THR A 127 -10.78 38.15 -8.21
N TYR A 128 -11.08 36.91 -8.59
CA TYR A 128 -10.14 35.98 -9.21
C TYR A 128 -10.49 35.73 -10.66
N GLY A 129 -9.56 35.99 -11.56
CA GLY A 129 -9.64 35.64 -12.97
C GLY A 129 -9.13 34.21 -13.20
N LEU A 130 -9.71 33.54 -14.19
CA LEU A 130 -9.38 32.18 -14.56
C LEU A 130 -8.91 32.13 -16.01
N GLU A 131 -7.78 31.49 -16.24
CA GLU A 131 -7.28 31.19 -17.56
C GLU A 131 -7.08 29.68 -17.69
N GLN A 132 -7.76 29.05 -18.63
CA GLN A 132 -7.57 27.64 -18.93
C GLN A 132 -6.31 27.48 -19.78
N LYS A 133 -5.28 26.84 -19.22
CA LYS A 133 -4.00 26.54 -19.89
C LYS A 133 -3.99 25.17 -20.54
N GLY A 134 -4.77 24.22 -20.03
CA GLY A 134 -4.89 22.86 -20.54
C GLY A 134 -6.21 22.21 -20.14
N GLU A 135 -6.41 20.94 -20.50
CA GLU A 135 -7.68 20.23 -20.21
C GLU A 135 -8.01 20.23 -18.71
N ASP A 136 -7.01 19.95 -17.89
CA ASP A 136 -7.10 19.84 -16.43
C ASP A 136 -6.17 20.84 -15.71
N TYR A 137 -5.79 21.95 -16.39
CA TYR A 137 -4.85 22.92 -15.87
C TYR A 137 -5.36 24.34 -16.06
N TRP A 138 -5.40 25.11 -14.97
CA TRP A 138 -5.92 26.48 -14.91
C TRP A 138 -4.95 27.37 -14.14
N ALA A 139 -4.64 28.54 -14.67
CA ALA A 139 -4.02 29.61 -13.94
C ALA A 139 -5.09 30.46 -13.25
N ILE A 140 -4.79 30.93 -12.03
CA ILE A 140 -5.69 31.73 -11.19
C ILE A 140 -5.00 33.04 -10.86
N TYR A 141 -5.59 34.13 -11.31
CA TYR A 141 -5.08 35.47 -11.09
C TYR A 141 -5.95 36.18 -10.06
N SER A 142 -5.33 36.86 -9.10
CA SER A 142 -6.07 37.81 -8.24
C SER A 142 -6.06 39.19 -8.87
N SER A 143 -7.18 39.87 -8.78
CA SER A 143 -7.28 41.30 -9.09
C SER A 143 -7.65 42.01 -7.79
N GLU A 144 -6.73 42.73 -7.22
CA GLU A 144 -6.94 43.57 -6.04
C GLU A 144 -7.03 45.01 -6.44
N SER A 145 -8.11 45.69 -6.02
CA SER A 145 -8.24 47.14 -6.19
C SER A 145 -7.31 47.88 -5.24
N VAL A 146 -6.36 48.58 -5.78
CA VAL A 146 -5.38 49.38 -4.98
C VAL A 146 -5.98 50.73 -4.69
N ALA A 147 -6.52 51.40 -5.72
CA ALA A 147 -7.06 52.77 -5.58
C ALA A 147 -8.18 53.05 -6.61
N THR A 148 -9.05 53.97 -6.25
CA THR A 148 -9.88 54.69 -7.22
C THR A 148 -9.27 56.06 -7.42
N VAL A 149 -9.23 56.52 -8.68
CA VAL A 149 -8.64 57.80 -9.06
C VAL A 149 -9.69 58.63 -9.80
N LEU A 150 -10.00 59.79 -9.20
CA LEU A 150 -10.86 60.77 -9.83
C LEU A 150 -10.03 61.92 -10.38
N THR A 151 -10.03 62.08 -11.70
CA THR A 151 -9.31 63.21 -12.34
C THR A 151 -10.26 64.30 -12.70
N LEU A 152 -10.14 65.47 -12.07
CA LEU A 152 -10.93 66.64 -12.32
C LEU A 152 -10.02 67.82 -12.69
N LYS A 153 -10.26 68.43 -13.85
CA LYS A 153 -9.48 69.58 -14.35
C LYS A 153 -7.96 69.36 -14.36
N GLY A 154 -7.54 68.14 -14.69
CA GLY A 154 -6.11 67.77 -14.74
C GLY A 154 -5.44 67.48 -13.39
N LYS A 155 -6.24 67.40 -12.30
CA LYS A 155 -5.74 67.02 -10.99
C LYS A 155 -6.34 65.70 -10.58
N SER A 156 -5.49 64.71 -10.34
CA SER A 156 -5.88 63.40 -9.85
C SER A 156 -5.98 63.37 -8.33
N THR A 157 -7.07 62.74 -7.86
CA THR A 157 -7.29 62.46 -6.43
C THR A 157 -7.37 60.99 -6.24
N TYR A 158 -6.50 60.42 -5.44
CA TYR A 158 -6.36 59.00 -5.17
C TYR A 158 -7.05 58.65 -3.86
N LYS A 159 -7.87 57.60 -3.90
CA LYS A 159 -8.51 57.01 -2.74
C LYS A 159 -8.11 55.55 -2.66
N GLN A 160 -7.36 55.20 -1.62
CA GLN A 160 -7.01 53.78 -1.35
C GLN A 160 -8.27 52.95 -1.13
N VAL A 161 -8.30 51.77 -1.73
CA VAL A 161 -9.44 50.84 -1.65
C VAL A 161 -8.99 49.51 -1.02
N GLY A 162 -7.84 49.01 -1.41
CA GLY A 162 -7.30 47.74 -0.91
C GLY A 162 -6.27 47.92 0.23
N ASN A 163 -5.54 46.86 0.50
CA ASN A 163 -4.50 46.88 1.54
C ASN A 163 -3.16 47.42 1.06
N THR A 164 -2.97 47.51 -0.26
CA THR A 164 -1.74 48.02 -0.86
C THR A 164 -1.66 49.55 -0.67
N GLU A 165 -0.58 50.00 -0.06
CA GLU A 165 -0.33 51.44 0.14
C GLU A 165 -0.02 52.12 -1.19
N ILE A 166 -0.67 53.24 -1.45
CA ILE A 166 -0.46 54.02 -2.68
C ILE A 166 0.81 54.87 -2.49
N THR A 167 1.91 54.37 -3.05
CA THR A 167 3.19 55.11 -3.01
C THR A 167 3.21 56.19 -4.09
N ASP A 168 4.20 57.11 -3.99
CA ASP A 168 4.34 58.17 -4.98
C ASP A 168 4.75 57.63 -6.35
N GLU A 169 5.49 56.53 -6.38
CA GLU A 169 5.87 55.81 -7.60
C GLU A 169 4.62 55.25 -8.33
N ILE A 170 3.64 54.71 -7.58
CA ILE A 170 2.37 54.24 -8.15
C ILE A 170 1.59 55.37 -8.76
N LYS A 171 1.57 56.59 -8.10
CA LYS A 171 0.89 57.75 -8.64
C LYS A 171 1.55 58.27 -9.91
N GLU A 172 2.92 58.33 -9.91
CA GLU A 172 3.70 58.75 -11.08
C GLU A 172 3.50 57.78 -12.26
N GLY A 173 3.60 56.45 -12.01
CA GLY A 173 3.32 55.42 -13.03
C GLY A 173 1.92 55.50 -13.62
N TYR A 174 0.91 55.74 -12.77
CA TYR A 174 -0.46 55.94 -13.24
C TYR A 174 -0.61 57.20 -14.12
N GLU A 175 -0.03 58.35 -13.70
CA GLU A 175 -0.11 59.62 -14.45
C GLU A 175 0.62 59.48 -15.80
N GLU A 176 1.75 58.82 -15.84
CA GLU A 176 2.48 58.54 -17.05
C GLU A 176 1.71 57.59 -18.01
N ALA A 177 1.12 56.53 -17.47
CA ALA A 177 0.30 55.60 -18.26
C ALA A 177 -0.92 56.31 -18.87
N VAL A 178 -1.65 57.10 -18.08
CA VAL A 178 -2.80 57.89 -18.58
C VAL A 178 -2.38 58.91 -19.62
N ALA A 179 -1.22 59.59 -19.45
CA ALA A 179 -0.72 60.53 -20.44
C ALA A 179 -0.35 59.86 -21.76
N ASN A 180 0.07 58.63 -21.74
CA ASN A 180 0.45 57.81 -22.90
C ASN A 180 -0.74 56.95 -23.47
N ASP A 181 -1.96 57.11 -22.93
CA ASP A 181 -3.16 56.31 -23.28
C ASP A 181 -2.91 54.82 -23.07
N ALA A 182 -2.08 54.48 -22.07
CA ALA A 182 -1.80 53.11 -21.67
C ALA A 182 -2.77 52.61 -20.57
N ASN A 183 -3.16 51.37 -20.59
CA ASN A 183 -4.04 50.77 -19.60
C ASN A 183 -3.27 50.01 -18.52
N THR A 184 -1.94 49.93 -18.62
CA THR A 184 -1.08 49.23 -17.67
C THR A 184 0.20 50.04 -17.40
N PHE A 185 0.77 49.89 -16.22
CA PHE A 185 2.09 50.42 -15.83
C PHE A 185 2.75 49.50 -14.84
N GLU A 186 4.05 49.61 -14.71
CA GLU A 186 4.85 48.74 -13.87
C GLU A 186 5.59 49.58 -12.84
N VAL A 187 5.54 49.15 -11.55
CA VAL A 187 6.31 49.73 -10.46
C VAL A 187 6.90 48.61 -9.63
N ASP A 188 8.22 48.62 -9.44
CA ASP A 188 8.98 47.61 -8.68
C ASP A 188 8.68 46.17 -9.13
N GLY A 189 8.57 45.93 -10.42
CA GLY A 189 8.29 44.60 -10.98
C GLY A 189 6.82 44.14 -10.81
N THR A 190 5.95 45.02 -10.30
CA THR A 190 4.51 44.72 -10.18
C THR A 190 3.74 45.46 -11.29
N THR A 191 2.97 44.75 -12.05
CA THR A 191 2.10 45.31 -13.09
C THR A 191 0.78 45.75 -12.51
N TYR A 192 0.45 47.02 -12.73
CA TYR A 192 -0.83 47.62 -12.38
C TYR A 192 -1.67 47.82 -13.62
N THR A 193 -2.97 47.53 -13.49
CA THR A 193 -3.95 47.74 -14.56
C THR A 193 -4.89 48.92 -14.21
N ILE A 194 -5.20 49.73 -15.21
CA ILE A 194 -6.12 50.86 -15.09
C ILE A 194 -7.45 50.45 -15.74
N GLU A 195 -8.46 50.32 -14.89
CA GLU A 195 -9.82 50.02 -15.35
C GLU A 195 -10.72 51.22 -15.24
N LYS A 196 -11.56 51.49 -16.26
CA LYS A 196 -12.44 52.63 -16.26
C LYS A 196 -13.76 52.29 -15.54
N ALA A 197 -14.00 52.85 -14.36
CA ALA A 197 -15.19 52.63 -13.56
C ALA A 197 -16.06 53.91 -13.56
N GLY A 198 -16.82 54.12 -14.59
CA GLY A 198 -17.68 55.28 -14.75
C GLY A 198 -16.93 56.58 -14.94
N ARG A 199 -16.90 57.45 -13.91
CA ARG A 199 -16.15 58.73 -13.91
C ARG A 199 -14.80 58.64 -13.25
N GLU A 200 -14.49 57.54 -12.65
CA GLU A 200 -13.25 57.24 -11.94
C GLU A 200 -12.48 56.16 -12.70
N ASN A 201 -11.19 56.14 -12.53
CA ASN A 201 -10.35 55.03 -12.91
C ASN A 201 -10.04 54.17 -11.66
N GLN A 202 -9.98 52.91 -11.80
CA GLN A 202 -9.60 51.97 -10.78
C GLN A 202 -8.22 51.41 -11.12
N ILE A 203 -7.31 51.51 -10.14
CA ILE A 203 -5.99 50.90 -10.23
C ILE A 203 -6.11 49.51 -9.57
N THR A 204 -5.81 48.50 -10.31
CA THR A 204 -5.81 47.11 -9.83
C THR A 204 -4.46 46.49 -10.01
N ILE A 205 -4.08 45.59 -9.06
CA ILE A 205 -2.99 44.68 -9.25
C ILE A 205 -3.55 43.36 -9.71
N SER A 206 -3.01 42.86 -10.81
CA SER A 206 -3.33 41.52 -11.27
C SER A 206 -2.06 40.67 -11.27
N GLY A 207 -2.08 39.61 -10.52
CA GLY A 207 -0.97 38.66 -10.45
C GLY A 207 -1.47 37.25 -10.35
N GLU A 208 -0.72 36.30 -10.88
CA GLU A 208 -1.03 34.90 -10.70
C GLU A 208 -0.74 34.52 -9.23
N VAL A 209 -1.77 34.01 -8.56
CA VAL A 209 -1.69 33.66 -7.13
C VAL A 209 -1.70 32.15 -6.90
N ALA A 210 -2.21 31.40 -7.85
CA ALA A 210 -2.27 29.96 -7.77
C ALA A 210 -2.49 29.35 -9.15
N PHE A 211 -2.22 28.09 -9.27
CA PHE A 211 -2.77 27.28 -10.34
C PHE A 211 -3.56 26.10 -9.79
N ALA A 212 -4.45 25.55 -10.59
CA ALA A 212 -5.24 24.37 -10.26
C ALA A 212 -5.03 23.31 -11.34
N THR A 213 -4.64 22.10 -10.93
CA THR A 213 -4.45 20.97 -11.85
C THR A 213 -4.94 19.67 -11.23
N LYS A 214 -5.32 18.69 -12.07
CA LYS A 214 -5.58 17.33 -11.61
C LYS A 214 -4.34 16.43 -11.70
N LYS A 215 -3.28 16.92 -12.32
CA LYS A 215 -2.01 16.21 -12.40
C LYS A 215 -1.29 16.24 -11.05
N VAL A 216 -0.73 15.08 -10.66
CA VAL A 216 -0.02 14.86 -9.40
C VAL A 216 1.46 14.79 -9.70
N PHE A 217 2.24 15.65 -9.04
CA PHE A 217 3.68 15.59 -9.06
C PHE A 217 4.18 14.60 -8.02
N SER A 218 5.01 13.66 -8.45
CA SER A 218 5.65 12.67 -7.59
C SER A 218 7.17 12.80 -7.70
N ALA A 219 7.82 13.22 -6.62
CA ALA A 219 9.28 13.33 -6.56
C ALA A 219 9.94 11.94 -6.67
N ALA A 220 11.03 11.86 -7.41
CA ALA A 220 11.84 10.64 -7.47
C ALA A 220 12.68 10.44 -6.21
N THR A 221 13.13 11.55 -5.59
CA THR A 221 13.92 11.56 -4.36
C THR A 221 13.29 12.52 -3.34
N ASN A 222 13.63 12.35 -2.06
CA ASN A 222 13.13 13.22 -1.00
C ASN A 222 13.68 14.67 -1.06
N ASP A 223 14.75 14.89 -1.84
CA ASP A 223 15.43 16.17 -1.97
C ASP A 223 14.94 16.98 -3.18
N ALA A 224 13.96 16.46 -3.95
CA ALA A 224 13.41 17.18 -5.07
C ALA A 224 12.50 18.31 -4.60
N GLU A 225 12.94 19.53 -4.84
CA GLU A 225 12.14 20.74 -4.59
C GLU A 225 11.26 21.05 -5.79
N MET A 226 9.95 20.95 -5.60
CA MET A 226 8.95 21.20 -6.62
C MET A 226 7.99 22.29 -6.14
N GLY A 227 8.50 23.51 -6.07
CA GLY A 227 7.71 24.70 -5.74
C GLY A 227 6.73 25.07 -6.85
N PHE A 228 6.01 26.18 -6.64
CA PHE A 228 5.03 26.74 -7.58
C PHE A 228 5.64 26.92 -8.98
N ASP A 229 6.74 27.68 -9.07
CA ASP A 229 7.36 28.05 -10.35
C ASP A 229 7.87 26.84 -11.14
N PHE A 230 8.42 25.83 -10.43
CA PHE A 230 8.84 24.58 -11.05
C PHE A 230 7.66 23.80 -11.64
N GLN A 231 6.60 23.62 -10.83
CA GLN A 231 5.42 22.87 -11.26
C GLN A 231 4.71 23.59 -12.41
N GLN A 232 4.64 24.90 -12.36
CA GLN A 232 4.07 25.72 -13.43
C GLN A 232 4.85 25.58 -14.72
N ALA A 233 6.18 25.76 -14.70
CA ALA A 233 7.01 25.62 -15.88
C ALA A 233 6.89 24.22 -16.51
N ALA A 234 6.87 23.18 -15.67
CA ALA A 234 6.68 21.81 -16.13
C ALA A 234 5.30 21.60 -16.78
N LEU A 235 4.22 22.11 -16.15
CA LEU A 235 2.87 22.00 -16.69
C LEU A 235 2.70 22.76 -18.00
N ASP A 236 3.21 23.99 -18.10
CA ASP A 236 3.17 24.80 -19.30
C ASP A 236 3.89 24.09 -20.47
N ALA A 237 5.06 23.52 -20.22
CA ALA A 237 5.79 22.75 -21.21
C ALA A 237 5.09 21.45 -21.63
N ILE A 238 4.48 20.74 -20.68
CA ILE A 238 3.69 19.52 -20.96
C ILE A 238 2.47 19.84 -21.82
N GLU A 239 1.74 20.92 -21.51
CA GLU A 239 0.56 21.32 -22.29
C GLU A 239 0.93 21.88 -23.67
N ALA A 240 2.11 22.51 -23.80
CA ALA A 240 2.66 22.95 -25.07
C ALA A 240 3.19 21.79 -25.93
N GLY A 241 3.43 20.62 -25.33
CA GLY A 241 4.06 19.48 -25.99
C GLY A 241 5.57 19.67 -26.18
N ASP A 242 6.20 20.50 -25.34
CA ASP A 242 7.63 20.74 -25.40
C ASP A 242 8.41 19.54 -24.88
N ALA A 243 9.60 19.34 -25.42
CA ALA A 243 10.48 18.24 -24.98
C ALA A 243 11.33 18.58 -23.75
N PHE A 244 11.39 19.84 -23.34
CA PHE A 244 12.15 20.31 -22.18
C PHE A 244 11.62 21.66 -21.69
N PHE A 245 11.97 21.99 -20.45
CA PHE A 245 11.80 23.35 -19.89
C PHE A 245 13.03 23.75 -19.07
N GLU A 246 13.16 25.04 -18.83
CA GLU A 246 14.25 25.59 -18.01
C GLU A 246 13.67 26.08 -16.68
N TYR A 247 14.35 25.76 -15.59
CA TYR A 247 14.00 26.24 -14.27
C TYR A 247 15.28 26.39 -13.42
N ASP A 248 15.43 27.53 -12.77
CA ASP A 248 16.58 27.87 -11.90
C ASP A 248 17.95 27.60 -12.56
N GLY A 249 18.06 27.94 -13.83
CA GLY A 249 19.29 27.78 -14.61
C GLY A 249 19.65 26.33 -14.99
N ALA A 250 18.74 25.38 -14.73
CA ALA A 250 18.87 23.98 -15.15
C ALA A 250 17.83 23.63 -16.21
N THR A 251 18.22 22.74 -17.13
CA THR A 251 17.31 22.20 -18.17
C THR A 251 16.73 20.87 -17.68
N TYR A 252 15.42 20.71 -17.82
CA TYR A 252 14.68 19.52 -17.50
C TYR A 252 14.08 18.94 -18.79
N GLU A 253 14.35 17.68 -19.07
CA GLU A 253 13.79 16.99 -20.22
C GLU A 253 12.45 16.33 -19.85
N LEU A 254 11.50 16.37 -20.78
CA LEU A 254 10.18 15.76 -20.61
C LEU A 254 10.09 14.51 -21.49
N THR A 255 9.81 13.39 -20.87
CA THR A 255 9.55 12.12 -21.55
C THR A 255 8.17 11.62 -21.20
N THR A 256 7.27 11.64 -22.18
CA THR A 256 5.91 11.15 -21.99
C THR A 256 5.84 9.68 -22.36
N THR A 257 5.14 8.88 -21.55
CA THR A 257 4.93 7.45 -21.81
C THR A 257 4.13 7.24 -23.11
N GLU A 258 4.28 6.07 -23.74
CA GLU A 258 3.57 5.74 -24.99
C GLU A 258 2.03 5.90 -24.88
N LYS A 259 1.47 5.82 -23.68
CA LYS A 259 0.04 5.96 -23.43
C LYS A 259 -0.37 7.36 -22.96
N GLU A 260 0.56 8.30 -22.94
CA GLU A 260 0.34 9.68 -22.46
C GLU A 260 -0.27 9.77 -21.05
N THR A 261 -0.13 8.70 -20.26
CA THR A 261 -0.69 8.62 -18.92
C THR A 261 0.19 9.27 -17.88
N SER A 262 1.50 9.36 -18.17
CA SER A 262 2.51 9.89 -17.27
C SER A 262 3.62 10.57 -18.06
N THR A 263 4.13 11.68 -17.53
CA THR A 263 5.29 12.38 -18.06
C THR A 263 6.41 12.34 -17.03
N GLU A 264 7.57 11.85 -17.42
CA GLU A 264 8.78 11.90 -16.63
C GLU A 264 9.49 13.23 -16.84
N VAL A 265 9.91 13.83 -15.75
CA VAL A 265 10.77 15.01 -15.73
C VAL A 265 12.17 14.52 -15.41
N VAL A 266 13.09 14.66 -16.34
CA VAL A 266 14.46 14.15 -16.25
C VAL A 266 15.43 15.32 -16.11
N LYS A 267 16.34 15.24 -15.14
CA LYS A 267 17.44 16.20 -14.93
C LYS A 267 18.77 15.45 -14.98
N ASP A 268 19.71 15.93 -15.78
CA ASP A 268 21.06 15.32 -15.91
C ASP A 268 21.03 13.81 -16.22
N GLY A 269 20.01 13.34 -16.95
CA GLY A 269 19.83 11.95 -17.34
C GLY A 269 19.20 11.05 -16.24
N GLU A 270 18.81 11.61 -15.10
CA GLU A 270 18.12 10.92 -14.03
C GLU A 270 16.69 11.45 -13.86
N VAL A 271 15.75 10.54 -13.56
CA VAL A 271 14.36 10.94 -13.32
C VAL A 271 14.28 11.77 -12.04
N TYR A 272 13.83 13.00 -12.17
CA TYR A 272 13.65 13.96 -11.08
C TYR A 272 12.24 13.90 -10.48
N ALA A 273 11.25 13.81 -11.35
CA ALA A 273 9.84 13.72 -10.95
C ALA A 273 9.00 13.01 -12.02
N THR A 274 7.81 12.59 -11.64
CA THR A 274 6.76 12.14 -12.57
C THR A 274 5.51 12.99 -12.39
N VAL A 275 4.86 13.33 -13.50
CA VAL A 275 3.61 14.09 -13.54
C VAL A 275 2.51 13.21 -14.10
N SER A 276 1.51 12.84 -13.29
CA SER A 276 0.46 11.89 -13.66
C SER A 276 -0.86 12.23 -12.96
N ASN A 277 -1.98 11.83 -13.55
CA ASN A 277 -3.28 11.90 -12.88
C ASN A 277 -3.50 10.77 -11.88
N LEU A 278 -2.60 9.79 -11.82
CA LEU A 278 -2.71 8.61 -10.96
C LEU A 278 -1.95 8.82 -9.64
N LEU A 279 -2.68 8.82 -8.54
CA LEU A 279 -2.10 8.86 -7.21
C LEU A 279 -1.84 7.43 -6.72
N VAL A 280 -0.58 7.05 -6.59
CA VAL A 280 -0.16 5.77 -6.01
C VAL A 280 0.42 6.00 -4.62
N SER A 281 -0.20 5.41 -3.61
CA SER A 281 0.19 5.60 -2.21
C SER A 281 0.38 4.27 -1.49
N PRO A 282 1.39 4.17 -0.58
CA PRO A 282 1.60 2.96 0.20
C PRO A 282 0.49 2.75 1.23
N GLN A 283 0.15 1.51 1.54
CA GLN A 283 -0.82 1.17 2.58
C GLN A 283 -0.18 1.14 3.98
N ALA A 284 1.12 0.97 4.07
CA ALA A 284 1.85 0.95 5.34
C ALA A 284 2.68 2.24 5.52
N LYS A 285 2.77 2.70 6.75
CA LYS A 285 3.63 3.86 7.09
C LYS A 285 5.10 3.49 6.91
N GLY A 286 5.87 4.42 6.35
CA GLY A 286 7.32 4.27 6.17
C GLY A 286 7.73 3.44 4.94
N VAL A 287 6.77 2.99 4.12
CA VAL A 287 7.04 2.37 2.83
C VAL A 287 7.21 3.47 1.80
N PHE A 288 8.33 3.46 1.11
CA PHE A 288 8.59 4.35 -0.02
C PHE A 288 8.36 3.59 -1.33
N LEU A 289 7.46 4.09 -2.16
CA LEU A 289 7.19 3.53 -3.48
C LEU A 289 8.08 4.23 -4.50
N SER A 290 8.97 3.46 -5.13
CA SER A 290 9.83 3.97 -6.19
C SER A 290 9.01 4.46 -7.39
N LEU A 291 9.60 5.33 -8.19
CA LEU A 291 8.98 5.83 -9.40
C LEU A 291 8.64 4.69 -10.36
N SER A 292 9.62 3.80 -10.61
CA SER A 292 9.43 2.61 -11.45
C SER A 292 8.29 1.70 -11.00
N PHE A 293 8.06 1.60 -9.67
CA PHE A 293 6.89 0.87 -9.15
C PHE A 293 5.58 1.59 -9.51
N LYS A 294 5.52 2.91 -9.37
CA LYS A 294 4.32 3.71 -9.70
C LYS A 294 3.98 3.60 -11.19
N GLU A 295 4.99 3.65 -12.05
CA GLU A 295 4.83 3.47 -13.50
C GLU A 295 4.33 2.06 -13.85
N ALA A 296 4.90 1.03 -13.20
CA ALA A 296 4.43 -0.34 -13.40
C ALA A 296 2.96 -0.52 -13.00
N VAL A 297 2.51 0.14 -11.92
CA VAL A 297 1.10 0.16 -11.50
C VAL A 297 0.24 0.87 -12.55
N GLU A 298 0.66 2.03 -13.03
CA GLU A 298 -0.05 2.80 -14.05
C GLU A 298 -0.19 2.01 -15.34
N GLN A 299 0.88 1.39 -15.79
CA GLN A 299 0.90 0.52 -16.96
C GLN A 299 -0.05 -0.67 -16.79
N ALA A 300 -0.01 -1.32 -15.63
CA ALA A 300 -0.89 -2.46 -15.32
C ALA A 300 -2.38 -2.05 -15.31
N ILE A 301 -2.71 -0.85 -14.83
CA ILE A 301 -4.07 -0.30 -14.88
C ILE A 301 -4.49 -0.04 -16.32
N ALA A 302 -3.64 0.59 -17.12
CA ALA A 302 -3.91 0.88 -18.52
C ALA A 302 -4.13 -0.39 -19.34
N ASP A 303 -3.34 -1.43 -19.09
CA ASP A 303 -3.44 -2.75 -19.74
C ASP A 303 -4.56 -3.62 -19.16
N LYS A 304 -5.24 -3.18 -18.10
CA LYS A 304 -6.23 -3.99 -17.35
C LYS A 304 -5.65 -5.34 -16.90
N ALA A 305 -4.36 -5.34 -16.58
CA ALA A 305 -3.67 -6.54 -16.11
C ALA A 305 -4.09 -6.87 -14.68
N SER A 306 -4.26 -8.15 -14.37
CA SER A 306 -4.55 -8.62 -13.01
C SER A 306 -3.30 -8.82 -12.17
N THR A 307 -2.14 -8.93 -12.81
CA THR A 307 -0.83 -9.08 -12.18
C THR A 307 0.23 -8.33 -13.00
N PHE A 308 1.24 -7.84 -12.32
CA PHE A 308 2.39 -7.19 -12.93
C PHE A 308 3.64 -7.45 -12.10
N THR A 309 4.81 -7.21 -12.67
CA THR A 309 6.11 -7.34 -11.99
C THR A 309 6.72 -5.96 -11.83
N ALA A 310 7.24 -5.67 -10.65
CA ALA A 310 7.96 -4.43 -10.37
C ALA A 310 9.07 -4.70 -9.36
N VAL A 311 10.05 -3.79 -9.31
CA VAL A 311 11.16 -3.87 -8.36
C VAL A 311 10.67 -3.41 -6.98
N ASN A 312 10.94 -4.22 -5.96
CA ASN A 312 10.59 -3.91 -4.57
C ASN A 312 11.66 -2.99 -3.92
N GLU A 313 11.43 -2.62 -2.64
CA GLU A 313 12.35 -1.77 -1.87
C GLU A 313 13.77 -2.39 -1.70
N ALA A 314 13.90 -3.71 -1.84
CA ALA A 314 15.17 -4.41 -1.76
C ALA A 314 15.92 -4.48 -3.11
N GLY A 315 15.34 -3.95 -4.19
CA GLY A 315 15.90 -4.02 -5.54
C GLY A 315 15.63 -5.36 -6.25
N GLU A 316 14.70 -6.19 -5.73
CA GLU A 316 14.35 -7.48 -6.30
C GLU A 316 13.05 -7.39 -7.10
N GLU A 317 12.98 -8.14 -8.21
CA GLU A 317 11.73 -8.27 -8.96
C GLU A 317 10.70 -9.08 -8.16
N GLU A 318 9.55 -8.50 -7.92
CA GLU A 318 8.42 -9.11 -7.22
C GLU A 318 7.16 -9.04 -8.07
N THR A 319 6.33 -10.09 -8.02
CA THR A 319 5.04 -10.12 -8.69
C THR A 319 3.96 -9.57 -7.76
N TYR A 320 3.21 -8.61 -8.26
CA TYR A 320 2.11 -7.95 -7.58
C TYR A 320 0.78 -8.33 -8.23
N GLN A 321 -0.27 -8.37 -7.43
CA GLN A 321 -1.64 -8.53 -7.90
C GLN A 321 -2.36 -7.18 -7.89
N LEU A 322 -3.00 -6.83 -8.99
CA LEU A 322 -3.85 -5.64 -9.12
C LEU A 322 -5.33 -6.04 -9.03
N GLN A 323 -6.04 -5.44 -8.08
CA GLN A 323 -7.47 -5.66 -7.91
C GLN A 323 -8.21 -4.32 -7.98
N THR A 324 -9.29 -4.30 -8.74
CA THR A 324 -10.20 -3.14 -8.77
C THR A 324 -11.21 -3.27 -7.63
N LYS A 325 -11.26 -2.25 -6.77
CA LYS A 325 -12.21 -2.17 -5.66
C LYS A 325 -12.98 -0.85 -5.75
N ASN A 326 -14.19 -0.91 -6.28
CA ASN A 326 -15.00 0.27 -6.62
C ASN A 326 -14.28 1.17 -7.65
N THR A 327 -13.90 2.38 -7.24
CA THR A 327 -13.19 3.37 -8.06
C THR A 327 -11.69 3.42 -7.80
N GLN A 328 -11.18 2.51 -6.96
CA GLN A 328 -9.77 2.44 -6.57
C GLN A 328 -9.17 1.12 -7.01
N TYR A 329 -7.87 1.12 -7.16
CA TYR A 329 -7.08 -0.07 -7.40
C TYR A 329 -6.29 -0.41 -6.15
N VAL A 330 -6.25 -1.68 -5.82
CA VAL A 330 -5.46 -2.19 -4.69
C VAL A 330 -4.37 -3.08 -5.26
N VAL A 331 -3.13 -2.72 -4.96
CA VAL A 331 -1.96 -3.51 -5.28
C VAL A 331 -1.62 -4.37 -4.08
N ARG A 332 -1.45 -5.68 -4.31
CA ARG A 332 -1.18 -6.65 -3.26
C ARG A 332 0.15 -7.35 -3.54
N SER A 333 0.96 -7.48 -2.50
CA SER A 333 2.20 -8.26 -2.54
C SER A 333 2.04 -9.59 -1.81
N GLN A 334 2.80 -10.60 -2.22
CA GLN A 334 2.90 -11.84 -1.49
C GLN A 334 3.83 -11.68 -0.30
N LYS A 335 3.30 -11.90 0.91
CA LYS A 335 4.13 -11.92 2.12
C LYS A 335 4.18 -13.32 2.69
N ALA A 336 5.40 -13.82 2.88
CA ALA A 336 5.63 -15.04 3.63
C ALA A 336 5.16 -14.81 5.08
N THR A 337 4.18 -15.55 5.50
CA THR A 337 3.63 -15.46 6.86
C THR A 337 3.70 -16.83 7.50
N THR A 338 4.20 -16.87 8.71
CA THR A 338 4.21 -18.11 9.50
C THR A 338 2.81 -18.33 10.03
N VAL A 339 2.13 -19.34 9.51
CA VAL A 339 0.79 -19.76 9.96
C VAL A 339 0.88 -21.09 10.68
N ASN A 340 -0.09 -21.35 11.51
CA ASN A 340 -0.20 -22.66 12.14
C ASN A 340 -0.57 -23.71 11.10
N ASP A 341 0.10 -24.85 11.12
CA ASP A 341 -0.16 -25.95 10.20
C ASP A 341 -1.33 -26.78 10.70
N THR A 342 -2.55 -26.32 10.35
CA THR A 342 -3.82 -26.95 10.73
C THR A 342 -4.35 -27.84 9.63
N TYR A 343 -5.00 -28.95 9.99
CA TYR A 343 -5.66 -29.89 9.08
C TYR A 343 -4.77 -30.47 7.97
N SER A 344 -3.47 -30.54 8.21
CA SER A 344 -2.56 -31.22 7.28
C SER A 344 -2.72 -32.73 7.39
N GLY A 345 -2.78 -33.40 6.25
CA GLY A 345 -2.89 -34.86 6.19
C GLY A 345 -1.62 -35.54 6.72
N PRO A 346 -1.67 -36.89 6.94
CA PRO A 346 -0.54 -37.69 7.36
C PRO A 346 0.67 -37.50 6.45
N SER A 347 1.83 -37.27 7.04
CA SER A 347 3.09 -37.04 6.33
C SER A 347 4.29 -37.56 7.14
N LYS A 348 5.49 -37.52 6.56
CA LYS A 348 6.71 -37.86 7.31
C LYS A 348 6.95 -36.94 8.51
N LYS A 349 6.41 -35.73 8.49
CA LYS A 349 6.50 -34.78 9.60
C LYS A 349 5.38 -34.91 10.61
N HIS A 350 4.19 -35.37 10.17
CA HIS A 350 3.00 -35.52 10.99
C HIS A 350 2.34 -36.85 10.63
N TRP A 351 2.67 -37.91 11.36
CA TRP A 351 2.24 -39.27 11.03
C TRP A 351 0.71 -39.45 10.99
N LEU A 352 0.01 -38.74 11.87
CA LEU A 352 -1.46 -38.75 11.95
C LEU A 352 -2.10 -37.48 11.39
N GLY A 353 -1.27 -36.53 10.89
CA GLY A 353 -1.74 -35.22 10.47
C GLY A 353 -1.76 -34.20 11.63
N THR A 354 -2.37 -33.03 11.36
CA THR A 354 -2.58 -31.98 12.37
C THR A 354 -4.06 -31.68 12.50
N ASP A 355 -4.51 -31.35 13.69
CA ASP A 355 -5.90 -30.95 13.97
C ASP A 355 -6.13 -29.43 13.85
N GLY A 356 -7.35 -28.95 14.12
CA GLY A 356 -7.71 -27.54 14.11
C GLY A 356 -7.07 -26.72 15.22
N ASN A 357 -6.59 -27.37 16.31
CA ASN A 357 -5.95 -26.74 17.45
C ASN A 357 -4.42 -26.76 17.35
N VAL A 358 -3.89 -27.22 16.20
CA VAL A 358 -2.44 -27.30 15.92
C VAL A 358 -1.71 -28.40 16.73
N TRP A 359 -2.44 -29.29 17.38
CA TRP A 359 -1.88 -30.44 18.06
C TRP A 359 -1.76 -31.63 17.08
N THR A 360 -0.72 -32.42 17.20
CA THR A 360 -0.68 -33.71 16.53
C THR A 360 -1.61 -34.68 17.22
N CYS A 361 -2.51 -35.26 16.46
CA CYS A 361 -3.30 -36.42 16.95
C CYS A 361 -2.43 -37.66 17.10
#